data_eeb628ddbcd987e4b413ea3abb0c5c77
#
_entry.id   eeb628ddbcd987e4b413ea3abb0c5c77
#
_cell.length_a   1.000
_cell.length_b   1.000
_cell.length_c   1.000
_cell.angle_alpha   90.00
_cell.angle_beta   90.00
_cell.angle_gamma   90.00
#
_symmetry.space_group_name_H-M   'P 1'
#
loop_
_entity.id
_entity.type
_entity.pdbx_description
1 polymer ?
#
loop_
_entity_poly.entity_id
_entity_poly.type
_entity_poly.pdbx_seq_one_letter_code
_entity_poly.pdbx_strand_id
1 'polypeptide(L)'
;MLNNNYIALIMEINNCEGLSFLTWDMFDSPDLPNSGYKFMEREPVILLDNIIKRYRIIIKVVLGYVSKPYADKLRLVRSNSHRVGKAVKIRCVGTKKRLTLVRGLVQQGVHRIGVSNDYV
;
A
#
# COMPACT_ATOMS: atom_id res chain seq x y z
N MET A 1 -6.44 29.48 -15.73
CA MET A 1 -5.88 29.10 -14.40
C MET A 1 -6.92 28.32 -13.62
N LEU A 2 -6.56 27.14 -13.15
CA LEU A 2 -7.47 26.32 -12.35
C LEU A 2 -7.60 26.90 -10.94
N ASN A 3 -8.83 26.94 -10.41
CA ASN A 3 -9.00 27.35 -9.02
C ASN A 3 -8.58 26.22 -8.04
N ASN A 4 -8.44 26.53 -6.77
CA ASN A 4 -7.99 25.57 -5.76
C ASN A 4 -8.92 24.37 -5.62
N ASN A 5 -10.25 24.57 -5.78
CA ASN A 5 -11.22 23.47 -5.69
C ASN A 5 -11.06 22.48 -6.84
N TYR A 6 -10.77 22.98 -8.03
CA TYR A 6 -10.56 22.14 -9.20
C TYR A 6 -9.25 21.32 -9.09
N ILE A 7 -8.18 21.94 -8.58
CA ILE A 7 -6.92 21.26 -8.33
C ILE A 7 -7.10 20.15 -7.27
N ALA A 8 -7.81 20.44 -6.18
CA ALA A 8 -8.09 19.45 -5.14
C ALA A 8 -8.89 18.26 -5.68
N LEU A 9 -9.89 18.50 -6.54
CA LEU A 9 -10.68 17.44 -7.15
C LEU A 9 -9.82 16.55 -8.07
N ILE A 10 -8.92 17.11 -8.86
CA ILE A 10 -8.00 16.36 -9.72
C ILE A 10 -7.08 15.48 -8.85
N MET A 11 -6.53 16.02 -7.77
CA MET A 11 -5.66 15.28 -6.86
C MET A 11 -6.41 14.12 -6.19
N GLU A 12 -7.67 14.33 -5.78
CA GLU A 12 -8.51 13.27 -5.20
C GLU A 12 -8.77 12.15 -6.20
N ILE A 13 -9.09 12.48 -7.45
CA ILE A 13 -9.31 11.49 -8.52
C ILE A 13 -8.04 10.65 -8.73
N ASN A 14 -6.87 11.30 -8.85
CA ASN A 14 -5.60 10.60 -9.01
C ASN A 14 -5.29 9.70 -7.80
N ASN A 15 -5.59 10.19 -6.59
CA ASN A 15 -5.32 9.46 -5.36
C ASN A 15 -6.19 8.20 -5.21
N CYS A 16 -7.35 8.17 -5.84
CA CYS A 16 -8.29 7.04 -5.81
C CYS A 16 -8.33 6.24 -7.12
N GLU A 17 -7.50 6.59 -8.10
CA GLU A 17 -7.57 5.96 -9.42
C GLU A 17 -7.44 4.44 -9.37
N GLY A 18 -8.46 3.75 -9.86
CA GLY A 18 -8.50 2.28 -9.89
C GLY A 18 -8.74 1.61 -8.54
N LEU A 19 -8.98 2.39 -7.48
CA LEU A 19 -9.15 1.88 -6.11
C LEU A 19 -10.54 2.20 -5.57
N SER A 20 -11.10 1.30 -4.76
CA SER A 20 -12.42 1.45 -4.11
C SER A 20 -12.31 1.78 -2.62
N PHE A 21 -11.34 1.22 -1.91
CA PHE A 21 -11.18 1.34 -0.47
C PHE A 21 -9.87 1.96 -0.04
N LEU A 22 -8.82 1.78 -0.84
CA LEU A 22 -7.51 2.34 -0.58
C LEU A 22 -7.31 3.64 -1.36
N THR A 23 -6.34 4.43 -0.95
CA THR A 23 -5.87 5.60 -1.68
C THR A 23 -4.37 5.47 -1.90
N TRP A 24 -3.87 6.06 -2.99
CA TRP A 24 -2.46 5.93 -3.35
C TRP A 24 -1.53 6.57 -2.33
N ASP A 25 -1.97 7.63 -1.64
CA ASP A 25 -1.18 8.31 -0.62
C ASP A 25 -0.91 7.44 0.61
N MET A 26 -1.72 6.41 0.85
CA MET A 26 -1.45 5.44 1.91
C MET A 26 -0.13 4.69 1.69
N PHE A 27 0.37 4.67 0.46
CA PHE A 27 1.60 4.00 0.05
C PHE A 27 2.78 4.96 -0.11
N ASP A 28 2.62 6.21 0.25
CA ASP A 28 3.69 7.21 0.17
C ASP A 28 4.83 6.86 1.12
N SER A 29 6.05 7.14 0.68
CA SER A 29 7.17 7.30 1.63
C SER A 29 6.86 8.50 2.52
N PRO A 30 7.03 8.40 3.84
CA PRO A 30 6.67 9.50 4.76
C PRO A 30 7.35 10.83 4.46
N ASP A 31 8.52 10.80 3.83
CA ASP A 31 9.31 11.99 3.47
C ASP A 31 9.03 12.50 2.05
N LEU A 32 8.16 11.83 1.28
CA LEU A 32 7.96 12.15 -0.12
C LEU A 32 6.48 12.07 -0.52
N PRO A 33 5.75 13.19 -0.49
CA PRO A 33 4.34 13.22 -0.90
C PRO A 33 4.13 12.75 -2.35
N ASN A 34 3.03 12.07 -2.61
CA ASN A 34 2.64 11.50 -3.90
C ASN A 34 3.55 10.38 -4.43
N SER A 35 4.48 9.90 -3.63
CA SER A 35 5.38 8.83 -4.02
C SER A 35 4.67 7.49 -4.20
N GLY A 36 3.59 7.26 -3.46
CA GLY A 36 2.78 6.04 -3.62
C GLY A 36 2.19 5.95 -5.02
N TYR A 37 1.55 6.99 -5.49
CA TYR A 37 0.99 7.04 -6.84
C TYR A 37 2.07 6.93 -7.93
N LYS A 38 3.21 7.60 -7.72
CA LYS A 38 4.30 7.66 -8.70
C LYS A 38 5.10 6.36 -8.79
N PHE A 39 5.41 5.73 -7.67
CA PHE A 39 6.45 4.70 -7.59
C PHE A 39 5.96 3.33 -7.16
N MET A 40 4.75 3.21 -6.61
CA MET A 40 4.19 1.88 -6.33
C MET A 40 3.81 1.19 -7.63
N GLU A 41 4.16 -0.10 -7.72
CA GLU A 41 3.58 -0.97 -8.73
C GLU A 41 2.05 -0.99 -8.56
N ARG A 42 1.31 -0.92 -9.66
CA ARG A 42 -0.16 -0.85 -9.61
C ARG A 42 -0.77 -2.17 -9.17
N GLU A 43 -0.24 -3.26 -9.66
CA GLU A 43 -0.81 -4.60 -9.45
C GLU A 43 -0.97 -4.98 -7.98
N PRO A 44 0.07 -4.90 -7.10
CA PRO A 44 -0.10 -5.27 -5.70
C PRO A 44 -1.10 -4.37 -4.95
N VAL A 45 -1.17 -3.10 -5.31
CA VAL A 45 -2.12 -2.16 -4.67
C VAL A 45 -3.56 -2.49 -5.07
N ILE A 46 -3.82 -2.70 -6.35
CA ILE A 46 -5.15 -3.08 -6.86
C ILE A 46 -5.57 -4.43 -6.30
N LEU A 47 -4.67 -5.38 -6.24
CA LEU A 47 -4.90 -6.70 -5.67
C LEU A 47 -5.31 -6.61 -4.20
N LEU A 48 -4.60 -5.81 -3.41
CA LEU A 48 -4.91 -5.60 -2.00
C LEU A 48 -6.28 -4.93 -1.83
N ASP A 49 -6.57 -3.91 -2.63
CA ASP A 49 -7.88 -3.23 -2.64
C ASP A 49 -9.03 -4.20 -2.94
N ASN A 50 -8.83 -5.10 -3.89
CA ASN A 50 -9.81 -6.14 -4.24
C ASN A 50 -10.04 -7.13 -3.10
N ILE A 51 -9.00 -7.49 -2.35
CA ILE A 51 -9.12 -8.37 -1.19
C ILE A 51 -9.94 -7.68 -0.09
N ILE A 52 -9.67 -6.43 0.19
CA ILE A 52 -10.44 -5.64 1.16
C ILE A 52 -11.91 -5.59 0.76
N LYS A 53 -12.19 -5.31 -0.50
CA LYS A 53 -13.55 -5.26 -1.04
C LYS A 53 -14.28 -6.58 -0.90
N ARG A 54 -13.61 -7.68 -1.25
CA ARG A 54 -14.21 -9.04 -1.24
C ARG A 54 -14.50 -9.53 0.18
N TYR A 55 -13.57 -9.36 1.09
CA TYR A 55 -13.66 -9.91 2.44
C TYR A 55 -14.08 -8.89 3.49
N ARG A 56 -14.21 -7.62 3.11
CA ARG A 56 -14.63 -6.52 3.99
C ARG A 56 -13.81 -6.45 5.28
N ILE A 57 -12.52 -6.59 5.16
CA ILE A 57 -11.57 -6.50 6.28
C ILE A 57 -11.03 -5.09 6.40
N ILE A 58 -10.74 -4.68 7.64
CA ILE A 58 -10.11 -3.39 7.92
C ILE A 58 -8.63 -3.63 8.15
N ILE A 59 -7.81 -2.94 7.38
CA ILE A 59 -6.35 -2.99 7.47
C ILE A 59 -5.79 -1.58 7.49
N LYS A 60 -4.53 -1.46 7.91
CA LYS A 60 -3.78 -0.22 7.82
C LYS A 60 -2.49 -0.47 7.05
N VAL A 61 -2.25 0.29 5.99
CA VAL A 61 -0.97 0.27 5.28
C VAL A 61 0.05 1.01 6.15
N VAL A 62 1.08 0.30 6.57
CA VAL A 62 2.13 0.84 7.43
C VAL A 62 3.31 1.34 6.61
N LEU A 63 3.64 0.61 5.54
CA LEU A 63 4.77 0.94 4.68
C LEU A 63 4.46 0.46 3.27
N GLY A 64 4.48 1.38 2.32
CA GLY A 64 4.40 1.10 0.89
C GLY A 64 5.73 1.40 0.22
N TYR A 65 5.77 2.42 -0.65
CA TYR A 65 7.02 2.89 -1.24
C TYR A 65 7.90 3.56 -0.17
N VAL A 66 9.19 3.36 -0.29
CA VAL A 66 10.19 3.97 0.60
C VAL A 66 11.25 4.65 -0.25
N SER A 67 11.42 5.95 -0.06
CA SER A 67 12.49 6.73 -0.69
C SER A 67 13.85 6.26 -0.19
N LYS A 68 14.92 6.54 -0.96
CA LYS A 68 16.27 6.19 -0.54
C LYS A 68 16.65 6.83 0.80
N PRO A 69 16.45 8.14 1.04
CA PRO A 69 16.76 8.75 2.33
C PRO A 69 16.01 8.10 3.50
N TYR A 70 14.74 7.77 3.30
CA TYR A 70 13.95 7.12 4.34
C TYR A 70 14.37 5.67 4.57
N ALA A 71 14.73 4.94 3.51
CA ALA A 71 15.28 3.59 3.62
C ALA A 71 16.59 3.58 4.40
N ASP A 72 17.46 4.55 4.16
CA ASP A 72 18.72 4.71 4.89
C ASP A 72 18.45 4.99 6.38
N LYS A 73 17.47 5.85 6.68
CA LYS A 73 17.04 6.16 8.04
C LYS A 73 16.52 4.91 8.78
N LEU A 74 15.78 4.06 8.09
CA LEU A 74 15.25 2.80 8.63
C LEU A 74 16.28 1.66 8.61
N ARG A 75 17.46 1.90 8.05
CA ARG A 75 18.51 0.88 7.87
C ARG A 75 18.05 -0.33 7.06
N LEU A 76 17.22 -0.09 6.05
CA LEU A 76 16.78 -1.13 5.11
C LEU A 76 17.91 -1.46 4.12
N VAL A 77 17.96 -2.73 3.70
CA VAL A 77 18.93 -3.16 2.69
C VAL A 77 18.62 -2.54 1.32
N ARG A 78 19.67 -2.35 0.48
CA ARG A 78 19.55 -1.72 -0.84
C ARG A 78 18.55 -2.42 -1.77
N SER A 79 18.47 -3.75 -1.67
CA SER A 79 17.57 -4.57 -2.50
C SER A 79 16.16 -4.69 -1.93
N ASN A 80 15.80 -3.87 -0.93
CA ASN A 80 14.48 -3.93 -0.31
C ASN A 80 13.39 -3.64 -1.33
N SER A 81 12.39 -4.51 -1.39
CA SER A 81 11.29 -4.39 -2.36
C SER A 81 10.42 -3.15 -2.16
N HIS A 82 10.40 -2.55 -0.97
CA HIS A 82 9.73 -1.27 -0.73
C HIS A 82 10.35 -0.13 -1.52
N ARG A 83 11.66 -0.18 -1.78
CA ARG A 83 12.37 0.83 -2.57
C ARG A 83 11.92 0.90 -4.03
N VAL A 84 11.38 -0.19 -4.56
CA VAL A 84 10.93 -0.28 -5.95
C VAL A 84 9.41 -0.39 -6.07
N GLY A 85 8.69 -0.16 -4.99
CA GLY A 85 7.23 -0.17 -5.00
C GLY A 85 6.58 -1.53 -5.14
N LYS A 86 7.29 -2.61 -4.78
CA LYS A 86 6.81 -3.99 -4.94
C LYS A 86 6.44 -4.68 -3.63
N ALA A 87 6.54 -3.98 -2.51
CA ALA A 87 6.23 -4.53 -1.21
C ALA A 87 5.31 -3.60 -0.42
N VAL A 88 4.46 -4.20 0.40
CA VAL A 88 3.57 -3.48 1.30
C VAL A 88 3.64 -4.14 2.67
N LYS A 89 3.77 -3.33 3.72
CA LYS A 89 3.62 -3.78 5.09
C LYS A 89 2.27 -3.33 5.61
N ILE A 90 1.49 -4.26 6.12
CA ILE A 90 0.12 -4.05 6.54
C ILE A 90 -0.01 -4.38 8.02
N ARG A 91 -0.67 -3.50 8.76
CA ARG A 91 -1.14 -3.83 10.10
C ARG A 91 -2.53 -4.43 10.00
N CYS A 92 -2.68 -5.66 10.49
CA CYS A 92 -3.95 -6.37 10.51
C CYS A 92 -4.05 -7.11 11.84
N VAL A 93 -4.82 -6.54 12.76
CA VAL A 93 -4.94 -7.05 14.13
C VAL A 93 -6.02 -8.12 14.18
N GLY A 94 -5.70 -9.22 14.86
CA GLY A 94 -6.61 -10.35 15.03
C GLY A 94 -6.26 -11.54 14.14
N THR A 95 -6.20 -12.71 14.74
CA THR A 95 -5.79 -13.95 14.06
C THR A 95 -6.71 -14.27 12.88
N LYS A 96 -8.03 -14.14 13.08
CA LYS A 96 -9.01 -14.42 12.03
C LYS A 96 -8.87 -13.49 10.83
N LYS A 97 -8.69 -12.18 11.06
CA LYS A 97 -8.51 -11.20 10.00
C LYS A 97 -7.20 -11.43 9.24
N ARG A 98 -6.12 -11.72 9.95
CA ARG A 98 -4.83 -12.03 9.31
C ARG A 98 -4.92 -13.28 8.45
N LEU A 99 -5.58 -14.33 8.95
CA LEU A 99 -5.80 -15.55 8.17
C LEU A 99 -6.59 -15.27 6.89
N THR A 100 -7.64 -14.47 6.98
CA THR A 100 -8.44 -14.06 5.82
C THR A 100 -7.60 -13.30 4.82
N LEU A 101 -6.79 -12.34 5.28
CA LEU A 101 -5.91 -11.57 4.43
C LEU A 101 -4.86 -12.46 3.74
N VAL A 102 -4.19 -13.31 4.50
CA VAL A 102 -3.16 -14.21 3.96
C VAL A 102 -3.78 -15.17 2.94
N ARG A 103 -4.94 -15.73 3.24
CA ARG A 103 -5.66 -16.61 2.29
C ARG A 103 -6.00 -15.87 1.00
N GLY A 104 -6.51 -14.64 1.09
CA GLY A 104 -6.80 -13.81 -0.08
C GLY A 104 -5.55 -13.54 -0.91
N LEU A 105 -4.43 -13.21 -0.27
CA LEU A 105 -3.16 -12.97 -0.95
C LEU A 105 -2.67 -14.23 -1.69
N VAL A 106 -2.72 -15.38 -1.04
CA VAL A 106 -2.33 -16.66 -1.66
C VAL A 106 -3.23 -16.98 -2.86
N GLN A 107 -4.53 -16.81 -2.72
CA GLN A 107 -5.48 -17.05 -3.81
C GLN A 107 -5.25 -16.12 -5.01
N GLN A 108 -4.74 -14.93 -4.79
CA GLN A 108 -4.40 -13.98 -5.85
C GLN A 108 -2.99 -14.18 -6.42
N GLY A 109 -2.29 -15.22 -6.00
CA GLY A 109 -0.99 -15.58 -6.56
C GLY A 109 0.21 -14.89 -5.93
N VAL A 110 0.05 -14.28 -4.76
CA VAL A 110 1.17 -13.69 -4.03
C VAL A 110 2.04 -14.80 -3.44
N HIS A 111 3.33 -14.79 -3.75
CA HIS A 111 4.24 -15.88 -3.38
C HIS A 111 5.09 -15.59 -2.13
N ARG A 112 5.32 -14.31 -1.82
CA ARG A 112 6.19 -13.91 -0.71
C ARG A 112 5.36 -13.15 0.32
N ILE A 113 5.00 -13.84 1.39
CA ILE A 113 4.17 -13.30 2.46
C ILE A 113 4.89 -13.54 3.79
N GLY A 114 5.23 -12.44 4.46
CA GLY A 114 5.71 -12.50 5.84
C GLY A 114 4.56 -12.26 6.81
N VAL A 115 4.48 -13.01 7.88
CA VAL A 115 3.43 -12.87 8.89
C VAL A 115 4.06 -12.75 10.26
N SER A 116 3.67 -11.72 11.00
CA SER A 116 4.04 -11.55 12.41
C SER A 116 2.78 -11.30 13.24
N ASN A 117 2.93 -10.97 14.52
CA ASN A 117 1.80 -10.86 15.44
C ASN A 117 0.68 -9.94 14.95
N ASP A 118 1.03 -8.76 14.41
CA ASP A 118 0.05 -7.76 13.96
C ASP A 118 0.24 -7.33 12.51
N TYR A 119 1.20 -7.92 11.80
CA TYR A 119 1.61 -7.46 10.46
C TYR A 119 1.63 -8.57 9.43
N VAL A 120 1.35 -8.16 8.22
CA VAL A 120 1.47 -9.00 7.03
C VAL A 120 2.26 -8.26 5.95
#